data_48ad4e7079df58883276a7696cc52cd3
#
_entry.id   48ad4e7079df58883276a7696cc52cd3
#
_cell.length_a   1.000
_cell.length_b   1.000
_cell.length_c   1.000
_cell.angle_alpha   90.00
_cell.angle_beta   90.00
_cell.angle_gamma   90.00
#
_symmetry.space_group_name_H-M   'P 1'
#
loop_
_entity.id
_entity.type
_entity.pdbx_description
1 polymer ?
#
loop_
_entity_poly.entity_id
_entity_poly.type
_entity_poly.pdbx_seq_one_letter_code
_entity_poly.pdbx_strand_id
1 'polypeptide(L)'
;MSQLLRFPSAVRRDPSVEAWFAMPHDELRRMAKPWFERMRACGADVRELLHDGYATACVGDAPFGYVGTFKAHVNVGFFYGIALDDPAGLLEGEGKRMRHVKLRWGEPVDVPALNDLIAAAYRDIRRRLASAV
;
A
#
# COMPACT_ATOMS: atom_id res chain seq x y z
N MET A 1 -19.50 -2.07 15.21
CA MET A 1 -18.31 -1.21 14.98
C MET A 1 -17.18 -2.04 14.41
N SER A 2 -16.63 -1.61 13.31
CA SER A 2 -15.44 -2.25 12.79
C SER A 2 -14.21 -1.72 13.52
N GLN A 3 -13.32 -2.62 13.92
CA GLN A 3 -12.05 -2.25 14.49
C GLN A 3 -11.03 -2.04 13.39
N LEU A 4 -10.25 -0.98 13.54
CA LEU A 4 -9.13 -0.75 12.63
C LEU A 4 -7.96 -1.67 13.01
N LEU A 5 -7.27 -2.16 12.00
CA LEU A 5 -5.97 -2.77 12.20
C LEU A 5 -5.01 -1.72 12.74
N ARG A 6 -4.11 -2.14 13.63
CA ARG A 6 -3.10 -1.27 14.21
C ARG A 6 -1.75 -1.96 14.16
N PHE A 7 -0.74 -1.24 13.70
CA PHE A 7 0.64 -1.71 13.67
C PHE A 7 1.50 -0.72 14.47
N PRO A 8 1.55 -0.88 15.80
CA PRO A 8 2.20 0.13 16.68
C PRO A 8 3.68 0.35 16.41
N SER A 9 4.35 -0.59 15.72
CA SER A 9 5.77 -0.44 15.39
C SER A 9 6.01 0.45 14.17
N ALA A 10 4.96 0.96 13.51
CA ALA A 10 5.12 1.86 12.37
C ALA A 10 5.84 3.14 12.79
N VAL A 11 6.83 3.56 12.00
CA VAL A 11 7.64 4.75 12.24
C VAL A 11 7.71 5.58 10.96
N ARG A 12 8.12 6.83 11.10
CA ARG A 12 8.16 7.74 9.96
C ARG A 12 9.03 7.22 8.82
N ARG A 13 10.20 6.68 9.14
CA ARG A 13 11.10 6.03 8.19
C ARG A 13 11.70 4.79 8.85
N ASP A 14 11.48 3.66 8.25
CA ASP A 14 11.93 2.39 8.81
C ASP A 14 13.16 1.90 8.01
N PRO A 15 14.33 1.76 8.67
CA PRO A 15 15.51 1.24 7.98
C PRO A 15 15.31 -0.12 7.34
N SER A 16 14.44 -0.97 7.89
CA SER A 16 14.18 -2.28 7.30
C SER A 16 13.38 -2.16 5.99
N VAL A 17 12.55 -1.13 5.84
CA VAL A 17 11.87 -0.84 4.58
C VAL A 17 12.89 -0.37 3.53
N GLU A 18 13.80 0.52 3.92
CA GLU A 18 14.87 0.96 3.02
C GLU A 18 15.73 -0.23 2.55
N ALA A 19 16.10 -1.10 3.48
CA ALA A 19 16.88 -2.29 3.16
C ALA A 19 16.11 -3.23 2.20
N TRP A 20 14.80 -3.35 2.38
CA TRP A 20 13.96 -4.16 1.51
C TRP A 20 14.01 -3.67 0.06
N PHE A 21 13.92 -2.35 -0.16
CA PHE A 21 14.01 -1.77 -1.49
C PHE A 21 15.43 -1.77 -2.07
N ALA A 22 16.44 -1.82 -1.21
CA ALA A 22 17.84 -1.79 -1.63
C ALA A 22 18.39 -3.17 -2.04
N MET A 23 17.58 -4.23 -1.99
CA MET A 23 18.00 -5.57 -2.35
C MET A 23 18.54 -5.59 -3.78
N PRO A 24 19.82 -5.97 -3.98
CA PRO A 24 20.42 -5.97 -5.32
C PRO A 24 19.78 -7.01 -6.23
N HIS A 25 19.76 -6.70 -7.52
CA HIS A 25 19.26 -7.60 -8.58
C HIS A 25 17.79 -8.03 -8.42
N ASP A 26 17.01 -7.24 -7.71
CA ASP A 26 15.57 -7.50 -7.54
C ASP A 26 14.77 -6.47 -8.34
N GLU A 27 14.46 -6.84 -9.58
CA GLU A 27 13.71 -5.97 -10.49
C GLU A 27 12.26 -5.72 -10.03
N LEU A 28 11.66 -6.71 -9.38
CA LEU A 28 10.29 -6.56 -8.88
C LEU A 28 10.23 -5.54 -7.74
N ARG A 29 11.21 -5.54 -6.84
CA ARG A 29 11.26 -4.53 -5.79
C ARG A 29 11.50 -3.13 -6.35
N ARG A 30 12.33 -3.00 -7.38
CA ARG A 30 12.50 -1.72 -8.09
C ARG A 30 11.20 -1.24 -8.73
N MET A 31 10.46 -2.18 -9.32
CA MET A 31 9.16 -1.88 -9.93
C MET A 31 8.13 -1.43 -8.88
N ALA A 32 8.21 -1.99 -7.68
CA ALA A 32 7.32 -1.65 -6.57
C ALA A 32 7.61 -0.29 -5.95
N LYS A 33 8.88 0.14 -5.97
CA LYS A 33 9.34 1.31 -5.21
C LYS A 33 8.60 2.61 -5.54
N PRO A 34 8.38 2.99 -6.81
CA PRO A 34 7.66 4.24 -7.12
C PRO A 34 6.26 4.28 -6.49
N TRP A 35 5.61 3.15 -6.37
CA TRP A 35 4.26 3.08 -5.80
C TRP A 35 4.29 3.26 -4.30
N PHE A 36 5.29 2.71 -3.62
CA PHE A 36 5.47 2.96 -2.20
C PHE A 36 5.87 4.41 -1.92
N GLU A 37 6.72 4.99 -2.77
CA GLU A 37 7.05 6.42 -2.68
C GLU A 37 5.80 7.29 -2.83
N ARG A 38 4.85 6.88 -3.66
CA ARG A 38 3.59 7.58 -3.81
C ARG A 38 2.75 7.50 -2.53
N MET A 39 2.76 6.35 -1.85
CA MET A 39 2.11 6.21 -0.55
C MET A 39 2.75 7.12 0.50
N ARG A 40 4.08 7.16 0.55
CA ARG A 40 4.83 8.05 1.45
C ARG A 40 4.48 9.52 1.22
N ALA A 41 4.25 9.88 -0.03
CA ALA A 41 4.00 11.27 -0.43
C ALA A 41 2.57 11.73 -0.16
N CYS A 42 1.67 10.85 0.28
CA CYS A 42 0.29 11.21 0.54
C CYS A 42 0.14 12.27 1.64
N GLY A 43 1.00 12.22 2.66
CA GLY A 43 0.94 13.20 3.75
C GLY A 43 2.09 13.03 4.74
N ALA A 44 2.29 14.06 5.57
CA ALA A 44 3.34 14.05 6.60
C ALA A 44 3.04 13.07 7.73
N ASP A 45 1.80 12.61 7.84
CA ASP A 45 1.36 11.65 8.84
C ASP A 45 1.56 10.18 8.42
N VAL A 46 2.13 9.94 7.25
CA VAL A 46 2.40 8.57 6.78
C VAL A 46 3.61 8.00 7.51
N ARG A 47 3.42 6.82 8.07
CA ARG A 47 4.44 6.01 8.73
C ARG A 47 4.55 4.67 8.04
N GLU A 48 5.58 3.92 8.36
CA GLU A 48 5.86 2.68 7.64
C GLU A 48 6.48 1.62 8.54
N LEU A 49 6.39 0.37 8.06
CA LEU A 49 7.08 -0.78 8.66
C LEU A 49 7.15 -1.89 7.63
N LEU A 50 7.95 -2.92 7.90
CA LEU A 50 7.79 -4.19 7.22
C LEU A 50 6.78 -5.03 7.98
N HIS A 51 5.75 -5.50 7.31
CA HIS A 51 4.72 -6.36 7.87
C HIS A 51 4.58 -7.59 6.97
N ASP A 52 4.78 -8.77 7.54
CA ASP A 52 4.76 -10.02 6.78
C ASP A 52 5.66 -10.01 5.55
N GLY A 53 6.80 -9.32 5.65
CA GLY A 53 7.75 -9.22 4.55
C GLY A 53 7.40 -8.20 3.48
N TYR A 54 6.38 -7.35 3.70
CA TYR A 54 5.96 -6.33 2.74
C TYR A 54 6.15 -4.93 3.30
N ALA A 55 6.58 -4.00 2.42
CA ALA A 55 6.66 -2.59 2.78
C ALA A 55 5.23 -2.06 2.93
N THR A 56 4.90 -1.59 4.13
CA THR A 56 3.54 -1.23 4.52
C THR A 56 3.48 0.23 4.96
N ALA A 57 2.48 0.95 4.44
CA ALA A 57 2.24 2.36 4.74
C ALA A 57 1.01 2.50 5.65
N CYS A 58 1.17 3.34 6.67
CA CYS A 58 0.14 3.61 7.67
C CYS A 58 -0.08 5.11 7.82
N VAL A 59 -1.26 5.50 8.29
CA VAL A 59 -1.46 6.82 8.89
C VAL A 59 -1.43 6.59 10.41
N GLY A 60 -0.47 7.22 11.09
CA GLY A 60 -0.18 6.80 12.46
C GLY A 60 0.20 5.32 12.46
N ASP A 61 -0.55 4.51 13.20
CA ASP A 61 -0.36 3.07 13.26
C ASP A 61 -1.41 2.27 12.47
N ALA A 62 -2.28 2.94 11.72
CA ALA A 62 -3.35 2.29 10.96
C ALA A 62 -2.93 2.08 9.50
N PRO A 63 -2.74 0.83 9.05
CA PRO A 63 -2.27 0.56 7.69
C PRO A 63 -3.33 0.90 6.64
N PHE A 64 -2.88 1.45 5.50
CA PHE A 64 -3.77 1.68 4.38
C PHE A 64 -3.28 1.04 3.07
N GLY A 65 -1.99 0.85 2.91
CA GLY A 65 -1.46 0.28 1.69
C GLY A 65 -0.15 -0.46 1.90
N TYR A 66 0.20 -1.31 0.96
CA TYR A 66 1.47 -2.03 0.98
C TYR A 66 1.92 -2.30 -0.46
N VAL A 67 3.19 -2.61 -0.61
CA VAL A 67 3.72 -3.21 -1.83
C VAL A 67 4.40 -4.51 -1.46
N GLY A 68 4.17 -5.54 -2.27
CA GLY A 68 4.78 -6.85 -2.07
C GLY A 68 5.20 -7.45 -3.39
N THR A 69 6.23 -8.30 -3.35
CA THR A 69 6.71 -8.99 -4.53
C THR A 69 6.41 -10.47 -4.43
N PHE A 70 6.05 -11.04 -5.55
CA PHE A 70 5.75 -12.45 -5.68
C PHE A 70 6.65 -13.02 -6.77
N LYS A 71 6.40 -14.25 -7.18
CA LYS A 71 7.29 -14.95 -8.10
C LYS A 71 7.52 -14.20 -9.42
N ALA A 72 6.47 -13.58 -9.95
CA ALA A 72 6.52 -12.94 -11.27
C ALA A 72 5.76 -11.61 -11.34
N HIS A 73 5.35 -11.07 -10.19
CA HIS A 73 4.56 -9.84 -10.18
C HIS A 73 4.71 -9.08 -8.87
N VAL A 74 4.24 -7.84 -8.88
CA VAL A 74 4.13 -6.98 -7.71
C VAL A 74 2.66 -6.80 -7.39
N ASN A 75 2.31 -6.82 -6.10
CA ASN A 75 1.01 -6.35 -5.65
C ASN A 75 1.17 -4.96 -5.03
N VAL A 76 0.34 -4.03 -5.47
CA VAL A 76 0.09 -2.78 -4.76
C VAL A 76 -1.24 -2.99 -4.05
N GLY A 77 -1.20 -3.15 -2.74
CA GLY A 77 -2.34 -3.61 -1.98
C GLY A 77 -2.94 -2.55 -1.06
N PHE A 78 -4.22 -2.74 -0.76
CA PHE A 78 -5.00 -1.81 0.06
C PHE A 78 -5.74 -2.60 1.14
N PHE A 79 -5.49 -2.26 2.39
CA PHE A 79 -6.06 -3.00 3.53
C PHE A 79 -7.59 -2.91 3.58
N TYR A 80 -8.15 -1.82 3.08
CA TYR A 80 -9.60 -1.63 2.99
C TYR A 80 -10.05 -1.41 1.55
N GLY A 81 -9.43 -2.17 0.63
CA GLY A 81 -9.63 -1.99 -0.80
C GLY A 81 -11.08 -2.15 -1.25
N ILE A 82 -11.87 -2.96 -0.53
CA ILE A 82 -13.29 -3.14 -0.87
C ILE A 82 -14.09 -1.84 -0.82
N ALA A 83 -13.62 -0.86 -0.06
CA ALA A 83 -14.30 0.44 0.08
C ALA A 83 -13.92 1.44 -1.01
N LEU A 84 -12.98 1.10 -1.88
CA LEU A 84 -12.47 2.03 -2.89
C LEU A 84 -13.27 1.93 -4.18
N ASP A 85 -13.57 3.09 -4.77
CA ASP A 85 -14.10 3.14 -6.13
C ASP A 85 -13.00 2.73 -7.11
N ASP A 86 -13.35 1.87 -8.05
CA ASP A 86 -12.40 1.29 -8.99
C ASP A 86 -12.95 1.37 -10.42
N PRO A 87 -13.11 2.58 -10.97
CA PRO A 87 -13.72 2.74 -12.29
C PRO A 87 -12.91 2.09 -13.41
N ALA A 88 -11.60 1.96 -13.24
CA ALA A 88 -10.76 1.32 -14.26
C ALA A 88 -10.70 -0.21 -14.11
N GLY A 89 -11.31 -0.77 -13.06
CA GLY A 89 -11.35 -2.22 -12.87
C GLY A 89 -10.00 -2.85 -12.55
N LEU A 90 -9.14 -2.15 -11.81
CA LEU A 90 -7.79 -2.63 -11.50
C LEU A 90 -7.71 -3.56 -10.30
N LEU A 91 -8.65 -3.46 -9.37
CA LEU A 91 -8.58 -4.18 -8.11
C LEU A 91 -8.95 -5.64 -8.26
N GLU A 92 -8.14 -6.50 -7.65
CA GLU A 92 -8.34 -7.96 -7.59
C GLU A 92 -8.36 -8.40 -6.13
N GLY A 93 -8.88 -9.57 -5.88
CA GLY A 93 -8.88 -10.20 -4.57
C GLY A 93 -10.26 -10.61 -4.11
N GLU A 94 -10.30 -11.52 -3.13
CA GLU A 94 -11.55 -12.13 -2.65
C GLU A 94 -11.74 -12.00 -1.14
N GLY A 95 -10.79 -11.36 -0.44
CA GLY A 95 -10.89 -11.17 1.00
C GLY A 95 -12.04 -10.25 1.39
N LYS A 96 -12.36 -10.23 2.67
CA LYS A 96 -13.46 -9.40 3.18
C LYS A 96 -13.19 -7.91 3.01
N ARG A 97 -11.93 -7.48 3.05
CA ARG A 97 -11.55 -6.06 3.03
C ARG A 97 -10.44 -5.77 2.04
N MET A 98 -9.46 -6.63 1.95
CA MET A 98 -8.25 -6.36 1.16
C MET A 98 -8.48 -6.54 -0.33
N ARG A 99 -7.90 -5.63 -1.11
CA ARG A 99 -7.82 -5.73 -2.56
C ARG A 99 -6.43 -5.29 -2.99
N HIS A 100 -6.02 -5.69 -4.17
CA HIS A 100 -4.71 -5.30 -4.70
C HIS A 100 -4.77 -5.09 -6.21
N VAL A 101 -3.81 -4.33 -6.71
CA VAL A 101 -3.54 -4.17 -8.13
C VAL A 101 -2.30 -4.99 -8.44
N LYS A 102 -2.39 -5.87 -9.43
CA LYS A 102 -1.29 -6.73 -9.83
C LYS A 102 -0.53 -6.07 -10.97
N LEU A 103 0.78 -5.92 -10.79
CA LEU A 103 1.66 -5.36 -11.80
C LEU A 103 2.62 -6.44 -12.27
N ARG A 104 2.66 -6.67 -13.58
CA ARG A 104 3.56 -7.64 -14.19
C ARG A 104 4.69 -6.94 -14.91
N TRP A 105 5.88 -7.52 -14.82
CA TRP A 105 7.05 -7.00 -15.50
C TRP A 105 6.78 -6.86 -16.99
N GLY A 106 7.12 -5.69 -17.55
CA GLY A 106 6.99 -5.43 -18.97
C GLY A 106 5.58 -5.11 -19.46
N GLU A 107 4.57 -5.18 -18.59
CA GLU A 107 3.21 -4.81 -18.96
C GLU A 107 2.93 -3.34 -18.60
N PRO A 108 2.10 -2.64 -19.41
CA PRO A 108 1.75 -1.26 -19.10
C PRO A 108 0.91 -1.15 -17.84
N VAL A 109 1.06 -0.05 -17.13
CA VAL A 109 0.32 0.26 -15.90
C VAL A 109 -0.55 1.48 -16.16
N ASP A 110 -1.79 1.41 -15.70
CA ASP A 110 -2.67 2.60 -15.69
C ASP A 110 -2.26 3.50 -14.53
N VAL A 111 -1.25 4.33 -14.78
CA VAL A 111 -0.65 5.18 -13.75
C VAL A 111 -1.65 6.12 -13.09
N PRO A 112 -2.48 6.87 -13.85
CA PRO A 112 -3.45 7.76 -13.20
C PRO A 112 -4.46 7.00 -12.32
N ALA A 113 -4.96 5.87 -12.80
CA ALA A 113 -5.94 5.10 -12.04
C ALA A 113 -5.35 4.54 -10.75
N LEU A 114 -4.12 4.03 -10.80
CA LEU A 114 -3.46 3.51 -9.60
C LEU A 114 -3.12 4.63 -8.60
N ASN A 115 -2.68 5.78 -9.10
CA ASN A 115 -2.46 6.95 -8.25
C ASN A 115 -3.74 7.38 -7.54
N ASP A 116 -4.87 7.35 -8.24
CA ASP A 116 -6.16 7.70 -7.65
C ASP A 116 -6.57 6.72 -6.55
N LEU A 117 -6.31 5.43 -6.75
CA LEU A 117 -6.57 4.42 -5.72
C LEU A 117 -5.72 4.66 -4.46
N ILE A 118 -4.45 4.96 -4.63
CA ILE A 118 -3.55 5.25 -3.50
C ILE A 118 -4.05 6.47 -2.73
N ALA A 119 -4.38 7.55 -3.44
CA ALA A 119 -4.88 8.76 -2.81
C ALA A 119 -6.21 8.52 -2.09
N ALA A 120 -7.10 7.73 -2.70
CA ALA A 120 -8.39 7.38 -2.10
C ALA A 120 -8.21 6.52 -0.83
N ALA A 121 -7.27 5.57 -0.86
CA ALA A 121 -6.98 4.73 0.30
C ALA A 121 -6.46 5.57 1.48
N TYR A 122 -5.58 6.52 1.19
CA TYR A 122 -5.08 7.44 2.21
C TYR A 122 -6.20 8.27 2.83
N ARG A 123 -7.08 8.84 2.00
CA ARG A 123 -8.23 9.61 2.50
C ARG A 123 -9.18 8.74 3.32
N ASP A 124 -9.40 7.53 2.87
CA ASP A 124 -10.29 6.58 3.55
C ASP A 124 -9.78 6.21 4.94
N ILE A 125 -8.49 5.91 5.09
CA ILE A 125 -7.94 5.56 6.40
C ILE A 125 -7.98 6.75 7.36
N ARG A 126 -7.76 7.96 6.88
CA ARG A 126 -7.90 9.16 7.71
C ARG A 126 -9.33 9.34 8.20
N ARG A 127 -10.30 9.11 7.34
CA ARG A 127 -11.72 9.17 7.68
C ARG A 127 -12.07 8.14 8.75
N ARG A 128 -11.57 6.91 8.61
CA ARG A 128 -11.79 5.84 9.58
C ARG A 128 -11.17 6.17 10.93
N LEU A 129 -9.98 6.72 10.94
CA LEU A 129 -9.32 7.16 12.17
C LEU A 129 -10.11 8.26 12.89
N ALA A 130 -10.65 9.22 12.15
CA ALA A 130 -11.46 10.29 12.72
C ALA A 130 -12.75 9.75 13.34
N SER A 131 -13.28 8.66 12.83
CA SER A 131 -14.51 8.05 13.32
C SER A 131 -14.29 7.00 14.41
N ALA A 132 -13.06 6.59 14.66
CA ALA A 132 -12.70 5.50 15.57
C ALA A 132 -12.53 5.97 17.02
N VAL A 133 -12.85 7.19 17.31
CA VAL A 133 -12.67 7.80 18.65
C VAL A 133 -13.73 7.29 19.63
#